data_02eca61d65e6cd25a98669c94e38514a
#
_entry.id   02eca61d65e6cd25a98669c94e38514a
#
_cell.length_a   1.000
_cell.length_b   1.000
_cell.length_c   1.000
_cell.angle_alpha   90.00
_cell.angle_beta   90.00
_cell.angle_gamma   90.00
#
_symmetry.space_group_name_H-M   'P 1'
#
loop_
_entity.id
_entity.type
_entity.pdbx_description
1 polymer ?
#
loop_
_entity_poly.entity_id
_entity_poly.type
_entity_poly.pdbx_seq_one_letter_code
_entity_poly.pdbx_strand_id
1 'polypeptide(L)'
;MSRRKFDPTVLVACLALTAFGPGPARAQAEHLEILREKLQTDLMAVVDDYEGVAGVHLVDLTNGDRFAVQDHMVFPQASAIKVTILLELFRRAESEPGLLGRRIELTDEVRTAGSGVLQVLTDGGSALSLEDYAIYMIVHSDNTATNVLIDELGMDAINALSRSLGTTQTLLQRKMIRPEESARGNENLSTPRDAALIMEKIARCELPMSEASCARVREILELFKGGPIRAPVPNSVPIAFKPGGITGVSTVWGLVDVPDRPYVLVVMSNYGGNGGAVIEAVSALAYSYFSRLSGVTEYGTRVPLDVKRRVSGSR
;
A
#
# COMPACT_ATOMS: atom_id res chain seq x y z
N MET A 1 -7.64 60.30 71.54
CA MET A 1 -7.24 58.88 71.67
C MET A 1 -8.42 58.03 71.19
N SER A 2 -8.40 57.62 69.89
CA SER A 2 -9.47 56.78 69.30
C SER A 2 -8.87 55.43 68.95
N ARG A 3 -9.41 54.37 69.58
CA ARG A 3 -9.03 52.97 69.31
C ARG A 3 -9.88 52.48 68.20
N ARG A 4 -9.21 52.15 67.05
CA ARG A 4 -9.84 51.37 65.98
C ARG A 4 -9.84 49.89 66.29
N LYS A 5 -11.04 49.30 66.28
CA LYS A 5 -11.25 47.85 66.40
C LYS A 5 -10.96 47.21 65.01
N PHE A 6 -10.11 46.18 64.99
CA PHE A 6 -9.89 45.32 63.82
C PHE A 6 -10.95 44.21 63.87
N ASP A 7 -11.65 44.04 62.75
CA ASP A 7 -12.58 42.97 62.49
C ASP A 7 -11.95 41.93 61.57
N PRO A 8 -11.68 40.67 61.92
CA PRO A 8 -11.11 39.68 61.04
C PRO A 8 -12.23 38.87 60.38
N THR A 9 -12.69 39.31 59.21
CA THR A 9 -13.54 38.47 58.36
C THR A 9 -12.66 37.47 57.62
N VAL A 10 -12.60 36.25 58.10
CA VAL A 10 -11.93 35.13 57.47
C VAL A 10 -12.79 34.66 56.26
N LEU A 11 -12.33 34.96 55.06
CA LEU A 11 -12.93 34.47 53.81
C LEU A 11 -12.43 33.06 53.58
N VAL A 12 -13.23 32.04 53.87
CA VAL A 12 -12.97 30.64 53.52
C VAL A 12 -13.34 30.47 52.04
N ALA A 13 -12.34 30.51 51.18
CA ALA A 13 -12.49 30.14 49.76
C ALA A 13 -12.56 28.61 49.67
N CYS A 14 -13.74 28.06 49.53
CA CYS A 14 -13.93 26.64 49.13
C CYS A 14 -13.46 26.46 47.68
N LEU A 15 -12.23 25.96 47.48
CA LEU A 15 -11.81 25.41 46.20
C LEU A 15 -12.59 24.09 45.96
N ALA A 16 -13.68 24.17 45.22
CA ALA A 16 -14.31 22.99 44.64
C ALA A 16 -13.38 22.42 43.56
N LEU A 17 -12.56 21.41 43.89
CA LEU A 17 -11.91 20.57 42.93
C LEU A 17 -13.00 19.77 42.19
N THR A 18 -13.48 20.30 41.08
CA THR A 18 -14.25 19.50 40.10
C THR A 18 -13.28 18.50 39.49
N ALA A 19 -13.25 17.28 40.00
CA ALA A 19 -12.64 16.15 39.32
C ALA A 19 -13.46 15.89 38.05
N PHE A 20 -13.09 16.54 36.96
CA PHE A 20 -13.55 16.13 35.64
C PHE A 20 -12.93 14.76 35.40
N GLY A 21 -13.73 13.70 35.54
CA GLY A 21 -13.39 12.40 34.99
C GLY A 21 -13.10 12.55 33.47
N PRO A 22 -12.32 11.66 32.86
CA PRO A 22 -12.05 11.73 31.44
C PRO A 22 -13.38 11.74 30.69
N GLY A 23 -13.60 12.81 29.87
CA GLY A 23 -14.78 12.88 29.01
C GLY A 23 -14.80 11.74 27.99
N PRO A 24 -15.96 11.41 27.42
CA PRO A 24 -16.12 10.26 26.50
C PRO A 24 -15.10 10.23 25.36
N ALA A 25 -14.73 11.36 24.81
CA ALA A 25 -13.70 11.47 23.76
C ALA A 25 -12.30 11.01 24.23
N ARG A 26 -11.96 11.23 25.51
CA ARG A 26 -10.68 10.80 26.08
C ARG A 26 -10.65 9.28 26.31
N ALA A 27 -11.74 8.70 26.79
CA ALA A 27 -11.86 7.24 26.96
C ALA A 27 -11.78 6.50 25.61
N GLN A 28 -12.37 7.05 24.55
CA GLN A 28 -12.26 6.51 23.20
C GLN A 28 -10.80 6.52 22.69
N ALA A 29 -10.10 7.64 22.88
CA ALA A 29 -8.70 7.76 22.48
C ALA A 29 -7.82 6.71 23.16
N GLU A 30 -8.06 6.43 24.45
CA GLU A 30 -7.34 5.40 25.21
C GLU A 30 -7.59 3.99 24.65
N HIS A 31 -8.83 3.63 24.32
CA HIS A 31 -9.14 2.31 23.76
C HIS A 31 -8.52 2.10 22.37
N LEU A 32 -8.56 3.12 21.51
CA LEU A 32 -7.93 3.05 20.19
C LEU A 32 -6.41 2.95 20.31
N GLU A 33 -5.79 3.67 21.26
CA GLU A 33 -4.35 3.57 21.49
C GLU A 33 -3.93 2.17 21.91
N ILE A 34 -4.67 1.52 22.82
CA ILE A 34 -4.43 0.12 23.19
C ILE A 34 -4.49 -0.81 21.96
N LEU A 35 -5.45 -0.59 21.05
CA LEU A 35 -5.55 -1.41 19.84
C LEU A 35 -4.38 -1.16 18.87
N ARG A 36 -3.90 0.09 18.77
CA ARG A 36 -2.74 0.48 17.97
C ARG A 36 -1.47 -0.16 18.50
N GLU A 37 -1.22 -0.04 19.82
CA GLU A 37 -0.06 -0.66 20.49
C GLU A 37 -0.03 -2.18 20.28
N LYS A 38 -1.19 -2.84 20.37
CA LYS A 38 -1.30 -4.29 20.11
C LYS A 38 -0.92 -4.61 18.67
N LEU A 39 -1.50 -3.91 17.68
CA LEU A 39 -1.13 -4.15 16.28
C LEU A 39 0.36 -3.92 16.05
N GLN A 40 0.92 -2.82 16.57
CA GLN A 40 2.35 -2.52 16.41
C GLN A 40 3.22 -3.62 17.04
N THR A 41 2.86 -4.10 18.24
CA THR A 41 3.58 -5.19 18.92
C THR A 41 3.50 -6.50 18.15
N ASP A 42 2.32 -6.85 17.65
CA ASP A 42 2.11 -8.08 16.88
C ASP A 42 2.88 -8.05 15.54
N LEU A 43 2.93 -6.88 14.86
CA LEU A 43 3.71 -6.69 13.64
C LEU A 43 5.22 -6.85 13.90
N MET A 44 5.71 -6.29 15.01
CA MET A 44 7.12 -6.46 15.41
C MET A 44 7.44 -7.93 15.67
N ALA A 45 6.58 -8.65 16.38
CA ALA A 45 6.77 -10.08 16.64
C ALA A 45 6.83 -10.92 15.35
N VAL A 46 5.94 -10.65 14.37
CA VAL A 46 5.98 -11.35 13.06
C VAL A 46 7.27 -11.09 12.30
N VAL A 47 7.79 -9.85 12.35
CA VAL A 47 9.06 -9.50 11.69
C VAL A 47 10.24 -10.13 12.40
N ASP A 48 10.25 -10.14 13.74
CA ASP A 48 11.35 -10.70 14.55
C ASP A 48 11.42 -12.23 14.47
N ASP A 49 10.27 -12.91 14.35
CA ASP A 49 10.19 -14.38 14.18
C ASP A 49 10.62 -14.86 12.77
N TYR A 50 10.72 -13.96 11.81
CA TYR A 50 11.14 -14.33 10.47
C TYR A 50 12.64 -14.59 10.39
N GLU A 51 13.04 -15.73 9.85
CA GLU A 51 14.45 -16.15 9.72
C GLU A 51 15.34 -15.24 8.84
N GLY A 52 14.72 -14.43 7.98
CA GLY A 52 15.38 -13.44 7.11
C GLY A 52 15.24 -12.03 7.63
N VAL A 53 15.16 -11.07 6.71
CA VAL A 53 14.90 -9.67 7.01
C VAL A 53 13.56 -9.28 6.38
N ALA A 54 12.68 -8.68 7.17
CA ALA A 54 11.40 -8.18 6.67
C ALA A 54 11.16 -6.73 7.10
N GLY A 55 10.42 -6.00 6.26
CA GLY A 55 9.97 -4.63 6.54
C GLY A 55 8.49 -4.48 6.22
N VAL A 56 7.79 -3.72 7.04
CA VAL A 56 6.34 -3.51 6.97
C VAL A 56 6.01 -2.04 7.05
N HIS A 57 5.04 -1.59 6.25
CA HIS A 57 4.43 -0.28 6.39
C HIS A 57 2.92 -0.37 6.13
N LEU A 58 2.11 0.03 7.11
CA LEU A 58 0.66 0.16 6.99
C LEU A 58 0.26 1.63 7.11
N VAL A 59 -0.80 2.02 6.40
CA VAL A 59 -1.40 3.36 6.50
C VAL A 59 -2.92 3.21 6.63
N ASP A 60 -3.50 3.69 7.71
CA ASP A 60 -4.95 3.88 7.81
C ASP A 60 -5.34 5.11 6.97
N LEU A 61 -6.04 4.89 5.87
CA LEU A 61 -6.44 5.97 4.97
C LEU A 61 -7.56 6.86 5.52
N THR A 62 -8.16 6.47 6.64
CA THR A 62 -9.25 7.21 7.30
C THR A 62 -8.73 8.36 8.16
N ASN A 63 -7.63 8.12 8.88
CA ASN A 63 -7.09 9.09 9.85
C ASN A 63 -5.59 9.37 9.68
N GLY A 64 -4.91 8.66 8.77
CA GLY A 64 -3.47 8.81 8.48
C GLY A 64 -2.55 8.10 9.46
N ASP A 65 -3.07 7.26 10.37
CA ASP A 65 -2.25 6.47 11.28
C ASP A 65 -1.32 5.53 10.51
N ARG A 66 -0.09 5.38 11.03
CA ARG A 66 0.94 4.54 10.40
C ARG A 66 1.47 3.54 11.39
N PHE A 67 1.68 2.31 10.90
CA PHE A 67 2.35 1.24 11.64
C PHE A 67 3.53 0.78 10.80
N ALA A 68 4.72 0.78 11.39
CA ALA A 68 5.94 0.55 10.64
C ALA A 68 6.93 -0.31 11.42
N VAL A 69 7.54 -1.28 10.73
CA VAL A 69 8.66 -2.07 11.23
C VAL A 69 9.70 -2.12 10.13
N GLN A 70 10.93 -1.66 10.40
CA GLN A 70 12.05 -1.64 9.44
C GLN A 70 11.69 -1.02 8.07
N ASP A 71 10.78 -0.06 8.04
CA ASP A 71 10.15 0.48 6.83
C ASP A 71 11.05 1.33 5.93
N HIS A 72 12.21 1.74 6.46
CA HIS A 72 13.25 2.51 5.76
C HIS A 72 14.30 1.64 5.07
N MET A 73 14.32 0.34 5.35
CA MET A 73 15.28 -0.59 4.75
C MET A 73 14.98 -0.80 3.27
N VAL A 74 16.04 -0.88 2.47
CA VAL A 74 15.95 -1.09 1.03
C VAL A 74 15.86 -2.59 0.73
N PHE A 75 14.88 -2.98 -0.08
CA PHE A 75 14.66 -4.36 -0.51
C PHE A 75 14.61 -4.48 -2.02
N PRO A 76 15.08 -5.61 -2.60
CA PRO A 76 14.78 -5.96 -3.97
C PRO A 76 13.25 -6.14 -4.15
N GLN A 77 12.70 -5.61 -5.23
CA GLN A 77 11.24 -5.56 -5.42
C GLN A 77 10.66 -6.71 -6.22
N ALA A 78 11.50 -7.46 -6.90
CA ALA A 78 11.01 -8.43 -7.87
C ALA A 78 9.90 -7.79 -8.75
N SER A 79 8.73 -8.41 -8.85
CA SER A 79 7.64 -7.91 -9.70
C SER A 79 6.77 -6.81 -9.07
N ALA A 80 6.95 -6.46 -7.79
CA ALA A 80 6.14 -5.38 -7.21
C ALA A 80 6.48 -4.01 -7.82
N ILE A 81 7.71 -3.82 -8.33
CA ILE A 81 8.14 -2.60 -9.05
C ILE A 81 7.26 -2.28 -10.27
N LYS A 82 6.52 -3.25 -10.82
CA LYS A 82 5.63 -3.08 -11.98
C LYS A 82 4.52 -2.05 -11.76
N VAL A 83 4.22 -1.72 -10.50
CA VAL A 83 3.31 -0.61 -10.17
C VAL A 83 3.83 0.71 -10.73
N THR A 84 5.12 0.99 -10.62
CA THR A 84 5.71 2.24 -11.15
C THR A 84 5.64 2.33 -12.67
N ILE A 85 5.75 1.21 -13.36
CA ILE A 85 5.62 1.11 -14.82
C ILE A 85 4.17 1.38 -15.24
N LEU A 86 3.20 0.79 -14.53
CA LEU A 86 1.78 1.04 -14.77
C LEU A 86 1.45 2.52 -14.60
N LEU A 87 1.95 3.17 -13.55
CA LEU A 87 1.72 4.59 -13.30
C LEU A 87 2.29 5.46 -14.43
N GLU A 88 3.51 5.18 -14.89
CA GLU A 88 4.12 5.96 -15.99
C GLU A 88 3.38 5.80 -17.30
N LEU A 89 2.86 4.61 -17.61
CA LEU A 89 2.05 4.40 -18.80
C LEU A 89 0.82 5.32 -18.82
N PHE A 90 0.07 5.33 -17.72
CA PHE A 90 -1.15 6.15 -17.63
C PHE A 90 -0.85 7.65 -17.54
N ARG A 91 0.21 8.05 -16.84
CA ARG A 91 0.66 9.45 -16.83
C ARG A 91 1.03 9.94 -18.22
N ARG A 92 1.76 9.14 -18.99
CA ARG A 92 2.18 9.49 -20.35
C ARG A 92 1.00 9.54 -21.32
N ALA A 93 0.00 8.68 -21.11
CA ALA A 93 -1.21 8.66 -21.92
C ALA A 93 -2.04 9.98 -21.82
N GLU A 94 -1.90 10.74 -20.73
CA GLU A 94 -2.55 12.06 -20.59
C GLU A 94 -2.05 13.08 -21.64
N SER A 95 -0.79 12.97 -22.04
CA SER A 95 -0.16 13.87 -23.03
C SER A 95 0.02 13.26 -24.41
N GLU A 96 -0.23 11.96 -24.57
CA GLU A 96 -0.08 11.21 -25.83
C GLU A 96 -1.37 10.47 -26.18
N PRO A 97 -2.34 11.14 -26.84
CA PRO A 97 -3.61 10.52 -27.22
C PRO A 97 -3.40 9.28 -28.08
N GLY A 98 -4.10 8.18 -27.73
CA GLY A 98 -3.99 6.90 -28.44
C GLY A 98 -2.84 6.00 -27.94
N LEU A 99 -2.01 6.44 -26.99
CA LEU A 99 -0.90 5.63 -26.46
C LEU A 99 -1.38 4.27 -25.93
N LEU A 100 -2.43 4.24 -25.11
CA LEU A 100 -2.96 3.00 -24.53
C LEU A 100 -3.41 2.00 -25.60
N GLY A 101 -3.96 2.49 -26.72
CA GLY A 101 -4.41 1.68 -27.85
C GLY A 101 -3.31 1.32 -28.86
N ARG A 102 -2.09 1.87 -28.73
CA ARG A 102 -0.95 1.53 -29.60
C ARG A 102 -0.66 0.03 -29.49
N ARG A 103 -0.55 -0.63 -30.64
CA ARG A 103 -0.36 -2.08 -30.70
C ARG A 103 1.09 -2.42 -30.98
N ILE A 104 1.62 -3.34 -30.20
CA ILE A 104 2.96 -3.92 -30.38
C ILE A 104 2.78 -5.39 -30.71
N GLU A 105 3.46 -5.84 -31.77
CA GLU A 105 3.46 -7.22 -32.18
C GLU A 105 4.28 -8.08 -31.21
N LEU A 106 3.76 -9.25 -30.88
CA LEU A 106 4.44 -10.22 -30.04
C LEU A 106 5.36 -11.09 -30.94
N THR A 107 6.63 -10.68 -31.03
CA THR A 107 7.68 -11.40 -31.77
C THR A 107 8.61 -12.16 -30.83
N ASP A 108 9.41 -13.08 -31.36
CA ASP A 108 10.42 -13.80 -30.57
C ASP A 108 11.43 -12.86 -29.92
N GLU A 109 11.71 -11.70 -30.53
CA GLU A 109 12.66 -10.71 -30.00
C GLU A 109 12.21 -10.06 -28.70
N VAL A 110 10.88 -9.84 -28.52
CA VAL A 110 10.34 -9.22 -27.31
C VAL A 110 10.06 -10.23 -26.20
N ARG A 111 10.07 -11.53 -26.50
CA ARG A 111 9.76 -12.57 -25.52
C ARG A 111 10.77 -12.62 -24.39
N THR A 112 10.25 -12.75 -23.20
CA THR A 112 11.05 -12.82 -21.98
C THR A 112 10.55 -13.99 -21.13
N ALA A 113 11.47 -14.85 -20.72
CA ALA A 113 11.18 -16.04 -19.91
C ALA A 113 10.65 -15.70 -18.50
N GLY A 114 10.26 -16.72 -17.77
CA GLY A 114 9.82 -16.65 -16.37
C GLY A 114 8.32 -16.47 -16.23
N SER A 115 7.86 -15.51 -15.43
CA SER A 115 6.43 -15.31 -15.18
C SER A 115 5.69 -14.79 -16.41
N GLY A 116 4.45 -15.25 -16.56
CA GLY A 116 3.52 -14.78 -17.58
C GLY A 116 3.27 -15.81 -18.69
N VAL A 117 2.32 -15.49 -19.55
CA VAL A 117 1.82 -16.37 -20.62
C VAL A 117 2.28 -15.93 -22.02
N LEU A 118 2.68 -14.66 -22.20
CA LEU A 118 3.03 -14.13 -23.50
C LEU A 118 4.26 -14.81 -24.12
N GLN A 119 5.16 -15.30 -23.29
CA GLN A 119 6.36 -16.05 -23.72
C GLN A 119 6.05 -17.34 -24.50
N VAL A 120 4.83 -17.89 -24.38
CA VAL A 120 4.44 -19.16 -25.02
C VAL A 120 3.41 -18.98 -26.15
N LEU A 121 3.00 -17.75 -26.45
CA LEU A 121 2.12 -17.47 -27.58
C LEU A 121 2.87 -17.57 -28.91
N THR A 122 2.13 -17.79 -29.99
CA THR A 122 2.70 -17.95 -31.33
C THR A 122 3.34 -16.64 -31.81
N ASP A 123 4.55 -16.73 -32.37
CA ASP A 123 5.26 -15.61 -32.96
C ASP A 123 4.50 -15.06 -34.19
N GLY A 124 4.43 -13.72 -34.33
CA GLY A 124 3.70 -13.03 -35.39
C GLY A 124 2.19 -13.28 -35.40
N GLY A 125 1.66 -14.02 -34.45
CA GLY A 125 0.23 -14.35 -34.35
C GLY A 125 -0.61 -13.38 -33.51
N SER A 126 0.02 -12.48 -32.79
CA SER A 126 -0.67 -11.59 -31.84
C SER A 126 -0.04 -10.21 -31.82
N ALA A 127 -0.87 -9.19 -31.79
CA ALA A 127 -0.48 -7.82 -31.47
C ALA A 127 -1.41 -7.32 -30.37
N LEU A 128 -0.84 -6.83 -29.27
CA LEU A 128 -1.57 -6.36 -28.10
C LEU A 128 -1.45 -4.84 -27.97
N SER A 129 -2.47 -4.20 -27.41
CA SER A 129 -2.37 -2.79 -27.03
C SER A 129 -1.44 -2.62 -25.81
N LEU A 130 -0.90 -1.41 -25.61
CA LEU A 130 -0.07 -1.14 -24.43
C LEU A 130 -0.89 -1.30 -23.14
N GLU A 131 -2.20 -1.03 -23.16
CA GLU A 131 -3.06 -1.31 -22.04
C GLU A 131 -3.23 -2.81 -21.78
N ASP A 132 -3.38 -3.65 -22.82
CA ASP A 132 -3.40 -5.10 -22.67
C ASP A 132 -2.08 -5.61 -22.09
N TYR A 133 -0.94 -5.10 -22.55
CA TYR A 133 0.36 -5.41 -21.95
C TYR A 133 0.39 -5.03 -20.46
N ALA A 134 -0.16 -3.87 -20.07
CA ALA A 134 -0.23 -3.48 -18.66
C ALA A 134 -1.11 -4.43 -17.84
N ILE A 135 -2.23 -4.89 -18.37
CA ILE A 135 -3.09 -5.90 -17.73
C ILE A 135 -2.33 -7.21 -17.54
N TYR A 136 -1.66 -7.73 -18.57
CA TYR A 136 -0.84 -8.94 -18.45
C TYR A 136 0.31 -8.78 -17.44
N MET A 137 0.98 -7.63 -17.46
CA MET A 137 2.04 -7.29 -16.50
C MET A 137 1.55 -7.33 -15.06
N ILE A 138 0.36 -6.83 -14.77
CA ILE A 138 -0.16 -6.77 -13.40
C ILE A 138 -0.79 -8.09 -12.99
N VAL A 139 -1.66 -8.68 -13.81
CA VAL A 139 -2.46 -9.87 -13.45
C VAL A 139 -1.60 -11.14 -13.43
N HIS A 140 -0.86 -11.37 -14.50
CA HIS A 140 -0.02 -12.57 -14.66
C HIS A 140 1.44 -12.33 -14.28
N SER A 141 1.76 -11.12 -13.83
CA SER A 141 3.16 -10.73 -13.61
C SER A 141 4.05 -10.96 -14.84
N ASP A 142 3.49 -10.83 -16.06
CA ASP A 142 4.13 -11.20 -17.32
C ASP A 142 5.40 -10.37 -17.56
N ASN A 143 6.53 -11.08 -17.75
CA ASN A 143 7.83 -10.43 -17.94
C ASN A 143 8.01 -9.91 -19.35
N THR A 144 7.42 -10.57 -20.37
CA THR A 144 7.39 -10.05 -21.74
C THR A 144 6.66 -8.73 -21.78
N ALA A 145 5.45 -8.68 -21.23
CA ALA A 145 4.66 -7.46 -21.13
C ALA A 145 5.41 -6.34 -20.40
N THR A 146 6.09 -6.71 -19.30
CA THR A 146 6.87 -5.73 -18.52
C THR A 146 8.00 -5.13 -19.35
N ASN A 147 8.77 -5.95 -20.05
CA ASN A 147 9.92 -5.46 -20.81
C ASN A 147 9.50 -4.64 -22.03
N VAL A 148 8.40 -5.01 -22.71
CA VAL A 148 7.78 -4.19 -23.78
C VAL A 148 7.42 -2.81 -23.24
N LEU A 149 6.75 -2.72 -22.08
CA LEU A 149 6.38 -1.43 -21.49
C LEU A 149 7.59 -0.62 -21.02
N ILE A 150 8.64 -1.26 -20.51
CA ILE A 150 9.91 -0.57 -20.18
C ILE A 150 10.56 0.01 -21.45
N ASP A 151 10.54 -0.71 -22.56
CA ASP A 151 11.10 -0.24 -23.83
C ASP A 151 10.32 0.95 -24.40
N GLU A 152 9.00 0.92 -24.31
CA GLU A 152 8.13 2.01 -24.78
C GLU A 152 8.25 3.27 -23.91
N LEU A 153 8.37 3.12 -22.60
CA LEU A 153 8.33 4.23 -21.65
C LEU A 153 9.72 4.80 -21.33
N GLY A 154 10.72 3.92 -21.27
CA GLY A 154 12.06 4.23 -20.80
C GLY A 154 12.20 4.20 -19.28
N MET A 155 13.25 3.57 -18.77
CA MET A 155 13.50 3.46 -17.32
C MET A 155 13.67 4.83 -16.65
N ASP A 156 14.28 5.80 -17.35
CA ASP A 156 14.50 7.14 -16.80
C ASP A 156 13.19 7.88 -16.52
N ALA A 157 12.18 7.75 -17.40
CA ALA A 157 10.87 8.35 -17.20
C ALA A 157 10.13 7.71 -16.04
N ILE A 158 10.17 6.37 -15.93
CA ILE A 158 9.57 5.61 -14.80
C ILE A 158 10.20 6.05 -13.48
N ASN A 159 11.52 6.17 -13.44
CA ASN A 159 12.24 6.61 -12.25
C ASN A 159 12.00 8.11 -11.94
N ALA A 160 11.87 8.95 -12.96
CA ALA A 160 11.53 10.37 -12.79
C ALA A 160 10.15 10.54 -12.17
N LEU A 161 9.15 9.76 -12.63
CA LEU A 161 7.83 9.75 -12.00
C LEU A 161 7.92 9.32 -10.53
N SER A 162 8.59 8.21 -10.21
CA SER A 162 8.74 7.73 -8.84
C SER A 162 9.31 8.83 -7.93
N ARG A 163 10.39 9.50 -8.37
CA ARG A 163 10.96 10.63 -7.63
C ARG A 163 9.99 11.80 -7.46
N SER A 164 9.22 12.13 -8.49
CA SER A 164 8.25 13.24 -8.44
C SER A 164 7.10 12.95 -7.46
N LEU A 165 6.81 11.68 -7.18
CA LEU A 165 5.85 11.26 -6.16
C LEU A 165 6.42 11.34 -4.73
N GLY A 166 7.70 11.68 -4.57
CA GLY A 166 8.37 11.86 -3.28
C GLY A 166 9.14 10.63 -2.78
N THR A 167 9.31 9.59 -3.60
CA THR A 167 10.12 8.43 -3.22
C THR A 167 11.61 8.74 -3.33
N THR A 168 12.41 8.15 -2.45
CA THR A 168 13.85 8.38 -2.37
C THR A 168 14.69 7.16 -2.71
N GLN A 169 14.12 5.95 -2.55
CA GLN A 169 14.80 4.67 -2.72
C GLN A 169 14.10 3.75 -3.74
N THR A 170 13.00 4.20 -4.34
CA THR A 170 12.32 3.43 -5.39
C THR A 170 13.02 3.63 -6.72
N LEU A 171 13.59 2.56 -7.27
CA LEU A 171 14.45 2.62 -8.44
C LEU A 171 14.29 1.38 -9.32
N LEU A 172 13.94 1.58 -10.60
CA LEU A 172 13.97 0.58 -11.65
C LEU A 172 15.35 0.63 -12.33
N GLN A 173 16.19 -0.40 -12.15
CA GLN A 173 17.57 -0.42 -12.66
C GLN A 173 17.79 -1.41 -13.78
N ARG A 174 16.89 -2.38 -13.93
CA ARG A 174 17.01 -3.43 -14.95
C ARG A 174 15.66 -3.90 -15.46
N LYS A 175 15.65 -4.42 -16.68
CA LYS A 175 14.54 -5.22 -17.21
C LYS A 175 14.37 -6.53 -16.44
N MET A 176 13.24 -7.19 -16.63
CA MET A 176 12.99 -8.51 -16.07
C MET A 176 13.93 -9.55 -16.72
N ILE A 177 14.33 -10.54 -15.93
CA ILE A 177 15.21 -11.64 -16.34
C ILE A 177 16.52 -11.14 -16.97
N ARG A 178 17.29 -10.43 -16.16
CA ARG A 178 18.66 -9.98 -16.46
C ARG A 178 19.59 -10.35 -15.30
N PRO A 179 19.91 -11.65 -15.15
CA PRO A 179 20.71 -12.12 -14.00
C PRO A 179 22.13 -11.49 -13.96
N GLU A 180 22.67 -11.10 -15.12
CA GLU A 180 23.96 -10.41 -15.21
C GLU A 180 23.93 -9.04 -14.54
N GLU A 181 22.81 -8.32 -14.67
CA GLU A 181 22.61 -7.03 -14.01
C GLU A 181 22.45 -7.22 -12.49
N SER A 182 21.71 -8.24 -12.06
CA SER A 182 21.63 -8.62 -10.64
C SER A 182 23.01 -8.95 -10.06
N ALA A 183 23.83 -9.70 -10.78
CA ALA A 183 25.21 -10.03 -10.36
C ALA A 183 26.11 -8.78 -10.24
N ARG A 184 25.83 -7.71 -10.99
CA ARG A 184 26.50 -6.41 -10.85
C ARG A 184 25.94 -5.54 -9.74
N GLY A 185 24.87 -5.97 -9.06
CA GLY A 185 24.18 -5.22 -8.02
C GLY A 185 23.07 -4.29 -8.56
N ASN A 186 22.75 -4.33 -9.84
CA ASN A 186 21.69 -3.54 -10.45
C ASN A 186 20.33 -4.22 -10.22
N GLU A 187 19.76 -4.04 -9.02
CA GLU A 187 18.44 -4.56 -8.65
C GLU A 187 17.36 -3.48 -8.74
N ASN A 188 16.12 -3.91 -8.97
CA ASN A 188 14.96 -3.05 -8.84
C ASN A 188 14.62 -2.92 -7.36
N LEU A 189 14.69 -1.73 -6.82
CA LEU A 189 14.70 -1.45 -5.39
C LEU A 189 13.52 -0.60 -4.94
N SER A 190 13.14 -0.74 -3.67
CA SER A 190 12.30 0.20 -2.94
C SER A 190 12.42 -0.03 -1.43
N THR A 191 11.74 0.80 -0.64
CA THR A 191 11.51 0.61 0.79
C THR A 191 10.02 0.40 1.05
N PRO A 192 9.61 -0.25 2.16
CA PRO A 192 8.21 -0.31 2.53
C PRO A 192 7.54 1.06 2.63
N ARG A 193 8.26 2.06 3.12
CA ARG A 193 7.80 3.45 3.22
C ARG A 193 7.53 4.08 1.85
N ASP A 194 8.46 3.98 0.92
CA ASP A 194 8.31 4.55 -0.43
C ASP A 194 7.16 3.88 -1.20
N ALA A 195 7.08 2.56 -1.12
CA ALA A 195 5.99 1.80 -1.74
C ALA A 195 4.62 2.15 -1.14
N ALA A 196 4.55 2.31 0.18
CA ALA A 196 3.32 2.75 0.86
C ALA A 196 2.91 4.17 0.43
N LEU A 197 3.86 5.08 0.27
CA LEU A 197 3.60 6.43 -0.25
C LEU A 197 2.99 6.39 -1.66
N ILE A 198 3.52 5.54 -2.55
CA ILE A 198 2.95 5.36 -3.90
C ILE A 198 1.52 4.80 -3.81
N MET A 199 1.29 3.77 -3.01
CA MET A 199 -0.03 3.15 -2.86
C MET A 199 -1.04 4.10 -2.20
N GLU A 200 -0.61 4.94 -1.26
CA GLU A 200 -1.44 6.00 -0.66
C GLU A 200 -1.85 7.04 -1.72
N LYS A 201 -0.94 7.47 -2.58
CA LYS A 201 -1.25 8.38 -3.69
C LYS A 201 -2.22 7.75 -4.71
N ILE A 202 -2.09 6.46 -5.01
CA ILE A 202 -3.07 5.72 -5.82
C ILE A 202 -4.44 5.72 -5.13
N ALA A 203 -4.49 5.44 -3.83
CA ALA A 203 -5.74 5.40 -3.09
C ALA A 203 -6.48 6.74 -3.05
N ARG A 204 -5.73 7.86 -2.99
CA ARG A 204 -6.26 9.23 -2.93
C ARG A 204 -6.37 9.92 -4.28
N CYS A 205 -5.96 9.28 -5.37
CA CYS A 205 -5.79 9.90 -6.69
C CYS A 205 -4.90 11.18 -6.65
N GLU A 206 -3.88 11.20 -5.83
CA GLU A 206 -2.88 12.27 -5.75
C GLU A 206 -1.71 12.00 -6.72
N LEU A 207 -2.04 11.77 -7.98
CA LEU A 207 -1.13 11.39 -9.06
C LEU A 207 -1.16 12.45 -10.18
N PRO A 208 -0.07 12.64 -10.95
CA PRO A 208 -0.05 13.58 -12.07
C PRO A 208 -0.77 13.00 -13.30
N MET A 209 -2.04 12.64 -13.13
CA MET A 209 -2.96 12.12 -14.15
C MET A 209 -4.41 12.44 -13.79
N SER A 210 -5.33 12.27 -14.74
CA SER A 210 -6.76 12.48 -14.52
C SER A 210 -7.35 11.48 -13.52
N GLU A 211 -8.49 11.82 -12.92
CA GLU A 211 -9.24 10.90 -12.06
C GLU A 211 -9.64 9.61 -12.80
N ALA A 212 -9.96 9.72 -14.10
CA ALA A 212 -10.31 8.57 -14.93
C ALA A 212 -9.11 7.61 -15.10
N SER A 213 -7.92 8.12 -15.38
CA SER A 213 -6.69 7.33 -15.45
C SER A 213 -6.32 6.71 -14.12
N CYS A 214 -6.46 7.46 -13.02
CA CYS A 214 -6.23 6.95 -11.67
C CYS A 214 -7.21 5.80 -11.33
N ALA A 215 -8.50 5.97 -11.62
CA ALA A 215 -9.50 4.92 -11.43
C ALA A 215 -9.14 3.67 -12.25
N ARG A 216 -8.70 3.84 -13.50
CA ARG A 216 -8.32 2.71 -14.36
C ARG A 216 -7.06 1.99 -13.85
N VAL A 217 -6.06 2.71 -13.37
CA VAL A 217 -4.88 2.13 -12.69
C VAL A 217 -5.34 1.26 -11.52
N ARG A 218 -6.25 1.76 -10.68
CA ARG A 218 -6.78 1.04 -9.53
C ARG A 218 -7.56 -0.20 -9.95
N GLU A 219 -8.46 -0.09 -10.95
CA GLU A 219 -9.18 -1.24 -11.51
C GLU A 219 -8.24 -2.36 -11.99
N ILE A 220 -7.16 -2.01 -12.72
CA ILE A 220 -6.17 -2.99 -13.18
C ILE A 220 -5.47 -3.67 -11.99
N LEU A 221 -5.15 -2.91 -10.93
CA LEU A 221 -4.55 -3.46 -9.71
C LEU A 221 -5.55 -4.31 -8.90
N GLU A 222 -6.86 -4.10 -9.05
CA GLU A 222 -7.93 -4.87 -8.40
C GLU A 222 -8.30 -6.15 -9.16
N LEU A 223 -7.95 -6.29 -10.45
CA LEU A 223 -8.23 -7.50 -11.21
C LEU A 223 -7.76 -8.72 -10.41
N PHE A 224 -8.62 -9.77 -10.40
CA PHE A 224 -8.41 -10.94 -9.56
C PHE A 224 -7.05 -11.61 -9.81
N LYS A 225 -6.32 -11.83 -8.74
CA LYS A 225 -5.09 -12.61 -8.68
C LYS A 225 -4.91 -13.20 -7.28
N GLY A 226 -4.29 -14.36 -7.22
CA GLY A 226 -3.95 -15.00 -5.94
C GLY A 226 -2.73 -14.34 -5.29
N GLY A 227 -2.49 -14.73 -4.04
CA GLY A 227 -1.30 -14.33 -3.29
C GLY A 227 -1.52 -14.27 -1.78
N PRO A 228 -0.45 -14.29 -0.99
CA PRO A 228 -0.52 -14.32 0.48
C PRO A 228 -1.32 -13.17 1.09
N ILE A 229 -1.28 -11.97 0.49
CA ILE A 229 -2.08 -10.83 0.96
C ILE A 229 -3.59 -11.11 0.92
N ARG A 230 -4.06 -11.92 -0.04
CA ARG A 230 -5.48 -12.23 -0.24
C ARG A 230 -5.97 -13.33 0.71
N ALA A 231 -5.10 -14.24 1.15
CA ALA A 231 -5.49 -15.44 1.89
C ALA A 231 -6.36 -15.16 3.13
N PRO A 232 -6.03 -14.18 4.02
CA PRO A 232 -6.83 -13.87 5.20
C PRO A 232 -8.00 -12.91 4.95
N VAL A 233 -8.13 -12.34 3.73
CA VAL A 233 -9.11 -11.31 3.42
C VAL A 233 -10.26 -11.89 2.61
N PRO A 234 -11.55 -11.72 3.02
CA PRO A 234 -12.69 -12.22 2.26
C PRO A 234 -12.73 -11.71 0.81
N ASN A 235 -13.19 -12.53 -0.12
CA ASN A 235 -13.28 -12.18 -1.53
C ASN A 235 -14.21 -10.97 -1.81
N SER A 236 -15.14 -10.68 -0.91
CA SER A 236 -16.01 -9.51 -0.99
C SER A 236 -15.31 -8.17 -0.70
N VAL A 237 -14.09 -8.21 -0.17
CA VAL A 237 -13.28 -7.01 0.08
C VAL A 237 -12.32 -6.80 -1.09
N PRO A 238 -12.44 -5.70 -1.86
CA PRO A 238 -11.51 -5.41 -2.95
C PRO A 238 -10.08 -5.22 -2.44
N ILE A 239 -9.11 -5.72 -3.20
CA ILE A 239 -7.69 -5.45 -2.95
C ILE A 239 -7.02 -5.08 -4.28
N ALA A 240 -6.55 -3.84 -4.39
CA ALA A 240 -5.67 -3.40 -5.45
C ALA A 240 -4.23 -3.71 -5.04
N PHE A 241 -3.55 -4.64 -5.72
CA PHE A 241 -2.21 -5.04 -5.28
C PHE A 241 -1.32 -5.58 -6.38
N LYS A 242 -0.02 -5.61 -6.12
CA LYS A 242 0.97 -6.29 -6.94
C LYS A 242 1.94 -7.07 -6.06
N PRO A 243 1.97 -8.40 -6.16
CA PRO A 243 2.97 -9.21 -5.51
C PRO A 243 4.27 -9.25 -6.32
N GLY A 244 5.38 -9.47 -5.65
CA GLY A 244 6.68 -9.77 -6.25
C GLY A 244 7.33 -10.95 -5.54
N GLY A 245 8.02 -11.80 -6.28
CA GLY A 245 8.74 -12.95 -5.74
C GLY A 245 9.83 -13.43 -6.67
N ILE A 246 10.99 -13.69 -6.10
CA ILE A 246 12.11 -14.45 -6.65
C ILE A 246 12.72 -15.25 -5.49
N THR A 247 13.62 -16.16 -5.77
CA THR A 247 14.27 -16.95 -4.71
C THR A 247 14.84 -16.05 -3.62
N GLY A 248 14.42 -16.26 -2.38
CA GLY A 248 14.88 -15.51 -1.21
C GLY A 248 14.28 -14.11 -1.05
N VAL A 249 13.33 -13.68 -1.93
CA VAL A 249 12.68 -12.37 -1.87
C VAL A 249 11.17 -12.53 -2.05
N SER A 250 10.40 -11.91 -1.16
CA SER A 250 8.95 -11.80 -1.29
C SER A 250 8.49 -10.38 -0.96
N THR A 251 7.65 -9.81 -1.82
CA THR A 251 7.17 -8.43 -1.66
C THR A 251 5.69 -8.33 -2.02
N VAL A 252 4.99 -7.36 -1.43
CA VAL A 252 3.65 -6.96 -1.85
C VAL A 252 3.42 -5.48 -1.61
N TRP A 253 2.85 -4.80 -2.60
CA TRP A 253 2.30 -3.46 -2.48
C TRP A 253 0.79 -3.58 -2.61
N GLY A 254 0.03 -3.18 -1.60
CA GLY A 254 -1.41 -3.39 -1.56
C GLY A 254 -2.20 -2.24 -0.96
N LEU A 255 -3.42 -2.11 -1.46
CA LEU A 255 -4.49 -1.26 -0.95
C LEU A 255 -5.69 -2.16 -0.70
N VAL A 256 -6.18 -2.24 0.53
CA VAL A 256 -7.30 -3.08 0.94
C VAL A 256 -8.49 -2.20 1.29
N ASP A 257 -9.61 -2.45 0.64
CA ASP A 257 -10.81 -1.61 0.70
C ASP A 257 -11.82 -2.12 1.75
N VAL A 258 -11.39 -2.19 3.00
CA VAL A 258 -12.34 -2.47 4.08
C VAL A 258 -13.33 -1.30 4.18
N PRO A 259 -14.65 -1.55 4.12
CA PRO A 259 -15.65 -0.49 4.23
C PRO A 259 -15.43 0.40 5.47
N ASP A 260 -15.43 1.72 5.30
CA ASP A 260 -15.12 2.75 6.31
C ASP A 260 -13.68 2.74 6.89
N ARG A 261 -12.85 1.75 6.50
CA ARG A 261 -11.48 1.60 7.01
C ARG A 261 -10.53 1.06 5.94
N PRO A 262 -10.45 1.71 4.77
CA PRO A 262 -9.46 1.34 3.76
C PRO A 262 -8.06 1.59 4.29
N TYR A 263 -7.12 0.71 3.89
CA TYR A 263 -5.74 0.82 4.33
C TYR A 263 -4.74 0.40 3.25
N VAL A 264 -3.56 0.98 3.30
CA VAL A 264 -2.40 0.53 2.53
C VAL A 264 -1.63 -0.51 3.35
N LEU A 265 -1.16 -1.55 2.70
CA LEU A 265 -0.31 -2.59 3.26
C LEU A 265 0.86 -2.86 2.33
N VAL A 266 2.07 -2.68 2.84
CA VAL A 266 3.31 -3.06 2.15
C VAL A 266 4.12 -3.98 3.05
N VAL A 267 4.55 -5.10 2.49
CA VAL A 267 5.47 -6.04 3.14
C VAL A 267 6.57 -6.38 2.14
N MET A 268 7.78 -6.38 2.62
CA MET A 268 8.98 -6.76 1.85
C MET A 268 9.84 -7.66 2.70
N SER A 269 10.42 -8.69 2.10
CA SER A 269 11.32 -9.60 2.80
C SER A 269 12.41 -10.14 1.87
N ASN A 270 13.57 -10.42 2.47
CA ASN A 270 14.68 -11.09 1.80
C ASN A 270 15.45 -12.04 2.77
N TYR A 271 16.42 -12.79 2.24
CA TYR A 271 17.27 -13.76 2.93
C TYR A 271 16.56 -14.93 3.61
N GLY A 272 15.23 -15.04 3.56
CA GLY A 272 14.48 -16.14 4.16
C GLY A 272 13.81 -17.03 3.13
N GLY A 273 13.41 -18.24 3.55
CA GLY A 273 12.79 -19.24 2.67
C GLY A 273 11.28 -19.04 2.46
N ASN A 274 10.57 -18.43 3.38
CA ASN A 274 9.11 -18.35 3.39
C ASN A 274 8.56 -16.93 3.61
N GLY A 275 9.01 -15.98 2.80
CA GLY A 275 8.51 -14.60 2.86
C GLY A 275 7.01 -14.45 2.57
N GLY A 276 6.41 -15.43 1.89
CA GLY A 276 4.95 -15.47 1.69
C GLY A 276 4.17 -15.60 3.00
N ALA A 277 4.68 -16.39 3.96
CA ALA A 277 4.05 -16.53 5.28
C ALA A 277 4.07 -15.22 6.08
N VAL A 278 5.15 -14.43 5.97
CA VAL A 278 5.21 -13.09 6.60
C VAL A 278 4.15 -12.18 6.00
N ILE A 279 4.00 -12.16 4.67
CA ILE A 279 2.96 -11.35 4.01
C ILE A 279 1.56 -11.77 4.49
N GLU A 280 1.29 -13.07 4.58
CA GLU A 280 0.01 -13.60 5.04
C GLU A 280 -0.27 -13.23 6.51
N ALA A 281 0.71 -13.41 7.39
CA ALA A 281 0.58 -13.07 8.81
C ALA A 281 0.32 -11.57 9.02
N VAL A 282 1.10 -10.71 8.36
CA VAL A 282 0.89 -9.24 8.42
C VAL A 282 -0.47 -8.86 7.85
N SER A 283 -0.88 -9.48 6.73
CA SER A 283 -2.21 -9.24 6.15
C SER A 283 -3.34 -9.66 7.08
N ALA A 284 -3.20 -10.79 7.80
CA ALA A 284 -4.18 -11.26 8.78
C ALA A 284 -4.31 -10.29 9.97
N LEU A 285 -3.19 -9.80 10.51
CA LEU A 285 -3.17 -8.82 11.59
C LEU A 285 -3.83 -7.51 11.15
N ALA A 286 -3.42 -6.98 9.98
CA ALA A 286 -3.97 -5.75 9.43
C ALA A 286 -5.49 -5.88 9.18
N TYR A 287 -5.93 -6.93 8.48
CA TYR A 287 -7.35 -7.13 8.21
C TYR A 287 -8.16 -7.29 9.49
N SER A 288 -7.66 -8.04 10.48
CA SER A 288 -8.29 -8.18 11.80
C SER A 288 -8.46 -6.84 12.51
N TYR A 289 -7.44 -5.98 12.47
CA TYR A 289 -7.47 -4.64 13.07
C TYR A 289 -8.48 -3.74 12.37
N PHE A 290 -8.34 -3.53 11.07
CA PHE A 290 -9.17 -2.60 10.31
C PHE A 290 -10.64 -3.05 10.22
N SER A 291 -10.90 -4.36 10.11
CA SER A 291 -12.26 -4.90 10.11
C SER A 291 -12.96 -4.76 11.47
N ARG A 292 -12.21 -4.76 12.58
CA ARG A 292 -12.78 -4.45 13.92
C ARG A 292 -13.22 -3.00 14.04
N LEU A 293 -12.51 -2.08 13.40
CA LEU A 293 -12.82 -0.65 13.43
C LEU A 293 -13.91 -0.26 12.41
N SER A 294 -14.19 -1.12 11.43
CA SER A 294 -15.25 -0.89 10.44
C SER A 294 -16.64 -0.92 11.08
N GLY A 295 -17.43 0.11 10.84
CA GLY A 295 -18.82 0.21 11.31
C GLY A 295 -18.96 0.33 12.83
N VAL A 296 -17.92 0.71 13.58
CA VAL A 296 -18.03 0.92 15.04
C VAL A 296 -18.31 2.37 15.40
N THR A 297 -19.00 2.56 16.52
CA THR A 297 -19.18 3.85 17.18
C THR A 297 -17.92 4.24 17.97
N GLU A 298 -17.90 5.43 18.51
CA GLU A 298 -16.84 5.90 19.42
C GLU A 298 -16.63 5.03 20.67
N TYR A 299 -17.65 4.25 21.06
CA TYR A 299 -17.57 3.31 22.20
C TYR A 299 -17.26 1.87 21.80
N GLY A 300 -16.91 1.61 20.51
CA GLY A 300 -16.61 0.28 20.02
C GLY A 300 -17.83 -0.59 19.72
N THR A 301 -19.05 -0.05 19.82
CA THR A 301 -20.28 -0.77 19.46
C THR A 301 -20.46 -0.80 17.96
N ARG A 302 -20.67 -1.96 17.38
CA ARG A 302 -20.94 -2.09 15.93
C ARG A 302 -22.35 -1.64 15.58
N VAL A 303 -22.45 -0.85 14.52
CA VAL A 303 -23.72 -0.46 13.91
C VAL A 303 -23.69 -0.76 12.40
N PRO A 304 -24.86 -1.04 11.78
CA PRO A 304 -24.93 -1.20 10.33
C PRO A 304 -24.34 0.02 9.62
N LEU A 305 -23.53 -0.21 8.58
CA LEU A 305 -22.83 0.86 7.85
C LEU A 305 -23.77 1.87 7.21
N ASP A 306 -24.94 1.43 6.72
CA ASP A 306 -25.96 2.30 6.17
C ASP A 306 -26.57 3.25 7.22
N VAL A 307 -26.72 2.78 8.47
CA VAL A 307 -27.15 3.59 9.60
C VAL A 307 -26.08 4.62 9.94
N LYS A 308 -24.82 4.20 10.04
CA LYS A 308 -23.68 5.07 10.33
C LYS A 308 -23.55 6.20 9.31
N ARG A 309 -23.61 5.86 8.00
CA ARG A 309 -23.52 6.84 6.91
C ARG A 309 -24.66 7.86 6.93
N ARG A 310 -25.88 7.43 7.20
CA ARG A 310 -27.05 8.34 7.32
C ARG A 310 -26.88 9.38 8.42
N VAL A 311 -26.34 8.96 9.56
CA VAL A 311 -26.13 9.86 10.71
C VAL A 311 -24.92 10.79 10.48
N SER A 312 -23.85 10.32 9.84
CA SER A 312 -22.66 11.12 9.56
C SER A 312 -22.84 12.12 8.42
N GLY A 313 -23.69 11.82 7.43
CA GLY A 313 -24.00 12.71 6.29
C GLY A 313 -25.04 13.82 6.59
N SER A 314 -25.60 13.82 7.80
CA SER A 314 -26.56 14.84 8.28
C SER A 314 -25.92 15.93 9.17
N ARG A 315 -24.60 16.03 9.25
CA ARG A 315 -23.88 17.06 10.01
C ARG A 315 -23.20 18.09 9.11
#